data_62142fb6d2eb7cffff9802842ce90750
#
_entry.id   62142fb6d2eb7cffff9802842ce90750
#
_cell.length_a   1.000
_cell.length_b   1.000
_cell.length_c   1.000
_cell.angle_alpha   90.00
_cell.angle_beta   90.00
_cell.angle_gamma   90.00
#
_symmetry.space_group_name_H-M   'P 1'
#
loop_
_entity.id
_entity.type
_entity.pdbx_description
1 polymer ?
#
loop_
_entity_poly.entity_id
_entity_poly.type
_entity_poly.pdbx_seq_one_letter_code
_entity_poly.pdbx_strand_id
1 'polypeptide(L)'
;MYKEAGQAVKKGEVIAKVKVIPELGKLNSAESRVRLAEINATQAETDFARVKKLYEDQLISREEYEKSEVALKQAREERQTAKDNLEIVKEGITKNSASFSSTLIRSTIDGLILDIPVKAGNSVIISNTFNDGTTIATVANMNDMIFRGNIDETEVGQIGRAHVWTPVTTSYL
;
A
#
# COMPACT_ATOMS: atom_id res chain seq x y z
N MET A 1 -2.62 -15.83 -2.82
CA MET A 1 -4.07 -15.67 -2.69
C MET A 1 -4.49 -16.29 -1.37
N TYR A 2 -5.36 -15.63 -0.61
CA TYR A 2 -5.85 -16.13 0.69
C TYR A 2 -7.33 -16.50 0.63
N LYS A 3 -8.04 -16.05 -0.41
CA LYS A 3 -9.47 -16.27 -0.63
C LYS A 3 -9.73 -16.77 -2.03
N GLU A 4 -10.86 -17.45 -2.20
CA GLU A 4 -11.33 -18.01 -3.47
C GLU A 4 -12.69 -17.41 -3.85
N ALA A 5 -13.07 -17.54 -5.12
CA ALA A 5 -14.40 -17.17 -5.59
C ALA A 5 -15.47 -17.95 -4.83
N GLY A 6 -16.58 -17.31 -4.50
CA GLY A 6 -17.67 -17.88 -3.69
C GLY A 6 -17.48 -17.72 -2.17
N GLN A 7 -16.37 -17.15 -1.67
CA GLN A 7 -16.18 -16.92 -0.25
C GLN A 7 -16.68 -15.54 0.20
N ALA A 8 -17.26 -15.48 1.39
CA ALA A 8 -17.65 -14.22 2.00
C ALA A 8 -16.43 -13.50 2.59
N VAL A 9 -16.41 -12.17 2.45
CA VAL A 9 -15.37 -11.29 2.95
C VAL A 9 -15.97 -10.10 3.67
N LYS A 10 -15.26 -9.63 4.69
CA LYS A 10 -15.59 -8.40 5.43
C LYS A 10 -14.72 -7.25 4.93
N LYS A 11 -15.21 -6.02 5.08
CA LYS A 11 -14.46 -4.80 4.80
C LYS A 11 -13.12 -4.80 5.57
N GLY A 12 -12.02 -4.58 4.85
CA GLY A 12 -10.66 -4.60 5.40
C GLY A 12 -10.02 -6.00 5.46
N GLU A 13 -10.76 -7.08 5.18
CA GLU A 13 -10.21 -8.43 5.14
C GLU A 13 -9.26 -8.62 3.96
N VAL A 14 -8.15 -9.33 4.17
CA VAL A 14 -7.12 -9.55 3.14
C VAL A 14 -7.56 -10.63 2.17
N ILE A 15 -7.63 -10.28 0.88
CA ILE A 15 -7.97 -11.19 -0.22
C ILE A 15 -6.70 -11.80 -0.82
N ALA A 16 -5.68 -10.96 -1.07
CA ALA A 16 -4.46 -11.40 -1.72
C ALA A 16 -3.24 -10.59 -1.21
N LYS A 17 -2.06 -11.15 -1.40
CA LYS A 17 -0.79 -10.45 -1.23
C LYS A 17 -0.08 -10.35 -2.57
N VAL A 18 0.31 -9.14 -2.96
CA VAL A 18 1.14 -8.87 -4.13
C VAL A 18 2.59 -8.74 -3.68
N LYS A 19 3.51 -9.34 -4.42
CA LYS A 19 4.95 -9.17 -4.20
C LYS A 19 5.46 -8.09 -5.14
N VAL A 20 6.07 -7.06 -4.59
CA VAL A 20 6.77 -6.06 -5.40
C VAL A 20 8.04 -6.67 -5.96
N ILE A 21 8.26 -6.53 -7.27
CA ILE A 21 9.52 -6.87 -7.93
C ILE A 21 10.24 -5.55 -8.18
N PRO A 22 11.29 -5.23 -7.40
CA PRO A 22 11.97 -3.95 -7.54
C PRO A 22 12.74 -3.88 -8.86
N GLU A 23 12.76 -2.71 -9.46
CA GLU A 23 13.63 -2.40 -10.59
C GLU A 23 15.09 -2.35 -10.11
N LEU A 24 15.98 -3.10 -10.76
CA LEU A 24 17.38 -3.24 -10.35
C LEU A 24 18.10 -1.88 -10.27
N GLY A 25 17.81 -0.95 -11.18
CA GLY A 25 18.40 0.39 -11.14
C GLY A 25 18.01 1.18 -9.90
N LYS A 26 16.73 1.15 -9.52
CA LYS A 26 16.23 1.80 -8.30
C LYS A 26 16.78 1.15 -7.05
N LEU A 27 16.88 -0.18 -7.04
CA LEU A 27 17.46 -0.93 -5.93
C LEU A 27 18.92 -0.55 -5.69
N ASN A 28 19.74 -0.57 -6.75
CA ASN A 28 21.16 -0.20 -6.67
C ASN A 28 21.37 1.25 -6.21
N SER A 29 20.53 2.18 -6.70
CA SER A 29 20.57 3.58 -6.28
C SER A 29 20.22 3.73 -4.79
N ALA A 30 19.19 3.04 -4.31
CA ALA A 30 18.80 3.08 -2.91
C ALA A 30 19.89 2.46 -2.01
N GLU A 31 20.48 1.34 -2.40
CA GLU A 31 21.59 0.74 -1.66
C GLU A 31 22.83 1.62 -1.61
N SER A 32 23.14 2.33 -2.69
CA SER A 32 24.23 3.29 -2.71
C SER A 32 23.99 4.48 -1.78
N ARG A 33 22.76 4.99 -1.72
CA ARG A 33 22.38 6.05 -0.76
C ARG A 33 22.51 5.60 0.69
N VAL A 34 22.10 4.37 1.00
CA VAL A 34 22.29 3.82 2.36
C VAL A 34 23.77 3.77 2.73
N ARG A 35 24.64 3.26 1.83
CA ARG A 35 26.07 3.21 2.09
C ARG A 35 26.69 4.60 2.33
N LEU A 36 26.30 5.60 1.53
CA LEU A 36 26.75 6.98 1.72
C LEU A 36 26.28 7.55 3.05
N ALA A 37 25.00 7.37 3.40
CA ALA A 37 24.45 7.85 4.66
C ALA A 37 25.06 7.13 5.88
N GLU A 38 25.44 5.86 5.76
CA GLU A 38 26.16 5.13 6.80
C GLU A 38 27.58 5.68 7.01
N ILE A 39 28.30 5.98 5.93
CA ILE A 39 29.62 6.60 6.00
C ILE A 39 29.53 7.97 6.70
N ASN A 40 28.59 8.82 6.27
CA ASN A 40 28.38 10.15 6.86
C ASN A 40 28.01 10.06 8.34
N ALA A 41 27.12 9.13 8.73
CA ALA A 41 26.74 8.93 10.11
C ALA A 41 27.91 8.46 10.98
N THR A 42 28.74 7.54 10.48
CA THR A 42 29.94 7.06 11.18
C THR A 42 30.97 8.20 11.36
N GLN A 43 31.15 9.02 10.31
CA GLN A 43 32.02 10.20 10.40
C GLN A 43 31.52 11.19 11.46
N ALA A 44 30.21 11.52 11.43
CA ALA A 44 29.60 12.43 12.40
C ALA A 44 29.68 11.87 13.84
N GLU A 45 29.54 10.55 14.03
CA GLU A 45 29.71 9.90 15.33
C GLU A 45 31.14 10.03 15.84
N THR A 46 32.13 9.85 14.99
CA THR A 46 33.55 9.99 15.33
C THR A 46 33.90 11.42 15.67
N ASP A 47 33.42 12.38 14.89
CA ASP A 47 33.65 13.81 15.10
C ASP A 47 32.98 14.29 16.38
N PHE A 48 31.73 13.89 16.62
CA PHE A 48 31.05 14.20 17.87
C PHE A 48 31.75 13.61 19.08
N ALA A 49 32.24 12.38 19.02
CA ALA A 49 32.99 11.76 20.10
C ALA A 49 34.28 12.55 20.46
N ARG A 50 34.93 13.09 19.41
CA ARG A 50 36.12 13.96 19.58
C ARG A 50 35.73 15.29 20.19
N VAL A 51 34.71 15.96 19.65
CA VAL A 51 34.20 17.26 20.14
C VAL A 51 33.70 17.13 21.57
N LYS A 52 33.03 16.04 21.93
CA LYS A 52 32.56 15.78 23.30
C LYS A 52 33.71 15.73 24.30
N LYS A 53 34.83 15.07 24.01
CA LYS A 53 36.02 15.03 24.87
C LYS A 53 36.62 16.40 25.02
N LEU A 54 36.74 17.17 23.92
CA LEU A 54 37.27 18.54 24.01
C LEU A 54 36.38 19.46 24.84
N TYR A 55 35.07 19.25 24.81
CA TYR A 55 34.13 20.00 25.64
C TYR A 55 34.25 19.61 27.12
N GLU A 56 34.38 18.33 27.44
CA GLU A 56 34.63 17.82 28.80
C GLU A 56 35.96 18.39 29.38
N ASP A 57 36.96 18.54 28.53
CA ASP A 57 38.24 19.16 28.86
C ASP A 57 38.21 20.70 28.87
N GLN A 58 37.03 21.32 28.62
CA GLN A 58 36.79 22.77 28.57
C GLN A 58 37.61 23.50 27.47
N LEU A 59 37.97 22.79 26.40
CA LEU A 59 38.80 23.34 25.31
C LEU A 59 37.98 23.97 24.18
N ILE A 60 36.68 23.77 24.15
CA ILE A 60 35.77 24.31 23.13
C ILE A 60 34.55 24.98 23.74
N SER A 61 33.87 25.79 22.92
CA SER A 61 32.63 26.47 23.33
C SER A 61 31.44 25.54 23.36
N ARG A 62 30.42 25.91 24.14
CA ARG A 62 29.13 25.21 24.15
C ARG A 62 28.46 25.22 22.76
N GLU A 63 28.56 26.31 22.03
CA GLU A 63 28.00 26.46 20.70
C GLU A 63 28.59 25.42 19.72
N GLU A 64 29.92 25.21 19.80
CA GLU A 64 30.59 24.22 18.94
C GLU A 64 30.18 22.78 19.26
N TYR A 65 30.00 22.48 20.57
CA TYR A 65 29.44 21.20 20.99
C TYR A 65 28.03 20.98 20.50
N GLU A 66 27.13 21.95 20.70
CA GLU A 66 25.72 21.86 20.23
C GLU A 66 25.64 21.73 18.70
N LYS A 67 26.48 22.44 17.97
CA LYS A 67 26.56 22.31 16.50
C LYS A 67 26.96 20.90 16.05
N SER A 68 27.92 20.29 16.73
CA SER A 68 28.34 18.91 16.46
C SER A 68 27.25 17.90 16.83
N GLU A 69 26.51 18.12 17.92
CA GLU A 69 25.37 17.29 18.30
C GLU A 69 24.24 17.33 17.24
N VAL A 70 23.92 18.51 16.72
CA VAL A 70 22.93 18.68 15.66
C VAL A 70 23.39 17.97 14.39
N ALA A 71 24.65 18.10 14.01
CA ALA A 71 25.21 17.42 12.85
C ALA A 71 25.11 15.90 12.97
N LEU A 72 25.38 15.34 14.14
CA LEU A 72 25.20 13.92 14.41
C LEU A 72 23.73 13.48 14.28
N LYS A 73 22.81 14.26 14.87
CA LYS A 73 21.36 13.96 14.74
C LYS A 73 20.91 13.98 13.28
N GLN A 74 21.32 14.97 12.52
CA GLN A 74 21.00 15.06 11.08
C GLN A 74 21.54 13.87 10.31
N ALA A 75 22.79 13.47 10.51
CA ALA A 75 23.37 12.31 9.83
C ALA A 75 22.67 10.98 10.19
N ARG A 76 22.20 10.84 11.42
CA ARG A 76 21.42 9.67 11.86
C ARG A 76 20.05 9.61 11.21
N GLU A 77 19.35 10.74 11.12
CA GLU A 77 18.06 10.84 10.43
C GLU A 77 18.19 10.57 8.93
N GLU A 78 19.25 11.10 8.29
CA GLU A 78 19.53 10.81 6.89
C GLU A 78 19.78 9.32 6.66
N ARG A 79 20.56 8.66 7.53
CA ARG A 79 20.76 7.21 7.48
C ARG A 79 19.44 6.43 7.63
N GLN A 80 18.57 6.84 8.57
CA GLN A 80 17.28 6.19 8.77
C GLN A 80 16.39 6.36 7.54
N THR A 81 16.28 7.58 7.01
CA THR A 81 15.52 7.88 5.80
C THR A 81 16.01 7.07 4.59
N ALA A 82 17.33 6.93 4.43
CA ALA A 82 17.90 6.12 3.36
C ALA A 82 17.53 4.63 3.51
N LYS A 83 17.54 4.09 4.74
CA LYS A 83 17.12 2.70 5.03
C LYS A 83 15.64 2.49 4.77
N ASP A 84 14.79 3.41 5.19
CA ASP A 84 13.34 3.35 4.95
C ASP A 84 13.04 3.38 3.45
N ASN A 85 13.73 4.23 2.68
CA ASN A 85 13.62 4.26 1.23
C ASN A 85 14.06 2.94 0.58
N LEU A 86 15.13 2.33 1.05
CA LEU A 86 15.56 1.02 0.55
C LEU A 86 14.51 -0.06 0.85
N GLU A 87 13.91 -0.04 2.04
CA GLU A 87 12.84 -0.97 2.42
C GLU A 87 11.60 -0.79 1.53
N ILE A 88 11.22 0.47 1.25
CA ILE A 88 10.12 0.78 0.29
C ILE A 88 10.43 0.23 -1.11
N VAL A 89 11.66 0.40 -1.59
CA VAL A 89 12.05 -0.12 -2.92
C VAL A 89 12.04 -1.65 -2.94
N LYS A 90 12.47 -2.32 -1.87
CA LYS A 90 12.53 -3.79 -1.76
C LYS A 90 11.16 -4.43 -1.55
N GLU A 91 10.37 -3.89 -0.66
CA GLU A 91 9.15 -4.52 -0.13
C GLU A 91 7.86 -3.76 -0.48
N GLY A 92 7.98 -2.55 -1.02
CA GLY A 92 6.85 -1.66 -1.32
C GLY A 92 6.22 -1.01 -0.08
N ILE A 93 6.77 -1.26 1.10
CA ILE A 93 6.25 -0.77 2.40
C ILE A 93 7.40 -0.51 3.37
N THR A 94 7.20 0.44 4.28
CA THR A 94 7.99 0.61 5.50
C THR A 94 7.32 -0.13 6.65
N LYS A 95 8.08 -0.59 7.62
CA LYS A 95 7.57 -1.23 8.85
C LYS A 95 6.56 -0.37 9.61
N ASN A 96 6.74 0.95 9.56
CA ASN A 96 5.86 1.92 10.20
C ASN A 96 4.53 2.15 9.45
N SER A 97 4.43 1.75 8.18
CA SER A 97 3.27 1.97 7.31
C SER A 97 2.58 0.66 6.89
N ALA A 98 2.79 -0.43 7.61
CA ALA A 98 2.24 -1.74 7.29
C ALA A 98 0.69 -1.76 7.20
N SER A 99 0.00 -0.85 7.89
CA SER A 99 -1.45 -0.69 7.81
C SER A 99 -1.93 -0.10 6.48
N PHE A 100 -1.08 0.65 5.77
CA PHE A 100 -1.36 1.28 4.47
C PHE A 100 -0.66 0.57 3.32
N SER A 101 -0.22 -0.65 3.54
CA SER A 101 0.53 -1.43 2.57
C SER A 101 -0.28 -1.70 1.31
N SER A 102 0.20 -1.22 0.16
CA SER A 102 -0.33 -1.56 -1.16
C SER A 102 -0.05 -3.02 -1.58
N THR A 103 0.77 -3.75 -0.81
CA THR A 103 1.08 -5.16 -1.06
C THR A 103 0.00 -6.10 -0.56
N LEU A 104 -0.86 -5.66 0.39
CA LEU A 104 -1.99 -6.43 0.88
C LEU A 104 -3.29 -5.90 0.26
N ILE A 105 -3.87 -6.67 -0.63
CA ILE A 105 -5.16 -6.35 -1.25
C ILE A 105 -6.28 -6.73 -0.27
N ARG A 106 -7.03 -5.73 0.14
CA ARG A 106 -8.12 -5.85 1.12
C ARG A 106 -9.46 -5.55 0.47
N SER A 107 -10.53 -6.19 0.96
CA SER A 107 -11.88 -5.85 0.54
C SER A 107 -12.27 -4.44 0.98
N THR A 108 -12.89 -3.67 0.09
CA THR A 108 -13.43 -2.33 0.37
C THR A 108 -14.83 -2.36 0.96
N ILE A 109 -15.56 -3.47 0.75
CA ILE A 109 -16.94 -3.68 1.18
C ILE A 109 -17.10 -5.05 1.84
N ASP A 110 -18.19 -5.23 2.59
CA ASP A 110 -18.66 -6.54 3.02
C ASP A 110 -19.42 -7.21 1.88
N GLY A 111 -19.16 -8.48 1.60
CA GLY A 111 -19.84 -9.17 0.52
C GLY A 111 -19.29 -10.54 0.19
N LEU A 112 -19.66 -11.03 -0.99
CA LEU A 112 -19.20 -12.29 -1.56
C LEU A 112 -18.22 -12.01 -2.72
N ILE A 113 -17.13 -12.77 -2.78
CA ILE A 113 -16.22 -12.73 -3.93
C ILE A 113 -16.90 -13.45 -5.10
N LEU A 114 -17.21 -12.70 -6.15
CA LEU A 114 -17.83 -13.25 -7.35
C LEU A 114 -16.82 -13.95 -8.26
N ASP A 115 -15.69 -13.27 -8.50
CA ASP A 115 -14.66 -13.75 -9.40
C ASP A 115 -13.27 -13.25 -8.99
N ILE A 116 -12.26 -14.07 -9.31
CA ILE A 116 -10.84 -13.78 -9.15
C ILE A 116 -10.15 -14.12 -10.49
N PRO A 117 -10.09 -13.16 -11.43
CA PRO A 117 -9.55 -13.42 -12.77
C PRO A 117 -8.03 -13.66 -12.77
N VAL A 118 -7.34 -13.27 -11.70
CA VAL A 118 -5.87 -13.34 -11.59
C VAL A 118 -5.46 -14.59 -10.81
N LYS A 119 -4.57 -15.39 -11.38
CA LYS A 119 -3.98 -16.56 -10.71
C LYS A 119 -2.68 -16.19 -10.00
N ALA A 120 -2.31 -16.98 -8.99
CA ALA A 120 -1.02 -16.83 -8.31
C ALA A 120 0.12 -16.98 -9.34
N GLY A 121 1.08 -16.05 -9.32
CA GLY A 121 2.19 -15.99 -10.28
C GLY A 121 1.99 -15.00 -11.43
N ASN A 122 0.77 -14.53 -11.66
CA ASN A 122 0.52 -13.51 -12.69
C ASN A 122 1.05 -12.13 -12.24
N SER A 123 1.56 -11.37 -13.21
CA SER A 123 1.91 -9.97 -13.01
C SER A 123 0.66 -9.10 -12.97
N VAL A 124 0.63 -8.14 -12.05
CA VAL A 124 -0.47 -7.18 -11.89
C VAL A 124 0.07 -5.76 -12.01
N ILE A 125 -0.72 -4.88 -12.60
CA ILE A 125 -0.38 -3.47 -12.84
C ILE A 125 -1.26 -2.61 -11.94
N ILE A 126 -0.64 -1.64 -11.26
CA ILE A 126 -1.37 -0.67 -10.44
C ILE A 126 -2.12 0.31 -11.35
N SER A 127 -3.37 0.62 -11.00
CA SER A 127 -4.16 1.65 -11.66
C SER A 127 -3.47 3.02 -11.55
N ASN A 128 -3.47 3.77 -12.65
CA ASN A 128 -3.00 5.14 -12.72
C ASN A 128 -3.88 5.95 -13.69
N THR A 129 -3.57 7.23 -13.91
CA THR A 129 -4.35 8.13 -14.76
C THR A 129 -4.49 7.64 -16.23
N PHE A 130 -3.61 6.78 -16.68
CA PHE A 130 -3.56 6.28 -18.06
C PHE A 130 -3.96 4.80 -18.19
N ASN A 131 -4.15 4.09 -17.08
CA ASN A 131 -4.42 2.65 -17.07
C ASN A 131 -5.31 2.28 -15.89
N ASP A 132 -6.42 1.60 -16.18
CA ASP A 132 -7.40 1.14 -15.17
C ASP A 132 -6.84 0.11 -14.18
N GLY A 133 -5.63 -0.41 -14.46
CA GLY A 133 -4.98 -1.43 -13.63
C GLY A 133 -5.55 -2.83 -13.84
N THR A 134 -5.05 -3.78 -13.03
CA THR A 134 -5.48 -5.18 -13.09
C THR A 134 -6.52 -5.46 -12.02
N THR A 135 -7.71 -5.91 -12.42
CA THR A 135 -8.74 -6.38 -11.48
C THR A 135 -8.28 -7.67 -10.81
N ILE A 136 -8.17 -7.67 -9.49
CA ILE A 136 -7.71 -8.83 -8.71
C ILE A 136 -8.88 -9.68 -8.23
N ALA A 137 -9.93 -9.04 -7.75
CA ALA A 137 -11.16 -9.72 -7.31
C ALA A 137 -12.35 -8.79 -7.49
N THR A 138 -13.49 -9.37 -7.81
CA THR A 138 -14.79 -8.67 -7.84
C THR A 138 -15.59 -9.10 -6.62
N VAL A 139 -15.96 -8.12 -5.77
CA VAL A 139 -16.76 -8.35 -4.57
C VAL A 139 -18.11 -7.65 -4.71
N ALA A 140 -19.19 -8.34 -4.43
CA ALA A 140 -20.54 -7.77 -4.45
C ALA A 140 -21.27 -7.98 -3.12
N ASN A 141 -22.10 -7.00 -2.75
CA ASN A 141 -23.03 -7.14 -1.65
C ASN A 141 -24.27 -7.89 -2.14
N MET A 142 -24.47 -9.12 -1.63
CA MET A 142 -25.57 -9.97 -2.04
C MET A 142 -26.93 -9.54 -1.46
N ASN A 143 -26.96 -8.54 -0.55
CA ASN A 143 -28.21 -8.02 -0.01
C ASN A 143 -28.89 -6.98 -0.92
N ASP A 144 -28.16 -6.49 -1.93
CA ASP A 144 -28.65 -5.47 -2.88
C ASP A 144 -28.53 -6.01 -4.30
N MET A 145 -29.41 -6.94 -4.64
CA MET A 145 -29.46 -7.56 -5.96
C MET A 145 -30.57 -6.96 -6.80
N ILE A 146 -30.23 -6.53 -8.01
CA ILE A 146 -31.17 -6.02 -9.02
C ILE A 146 -31.21 -7.02 -10.17
N PHE A 147 -32.38 -7.58 -10.44
CA PHE A 147 -32.60 -8.38 -11.63
C PHE A 147 -32.93 -7.48 -12.82
N ARG A 148 -32.16 -7.61 -13.89
CA ARG A 148 -32.44 -6.95 -15.19
C ARG A 148 -32.55 -8.04 -16.24
N GLY A 149 -33.72 -8.11 -16.89
CA GLY A 149 -33.99 -9.03 -17.99
C GLY A 149 -34.62 -8.30 -19.17
N ASN A 150 -34.30 -8.70 -20.38
CA ASN A 150 -35.02 -8.29 -21.57
C ASN A 150 -36.19 -9.25 -21.77
N ILE A 151 -37.40 -8.72 -21.87
CA ILE A 151 -38.63 -9.50 -22.06
C ILE A 151 -39.14 -9.14 -23.43
N ASP A 152 -39.52 -10.16 -24.21
CA ASP A 152 -40.12 -9.98 -25.52
C ASP A 152 -41.50 -9.29 -25.36
N GLU A 153 -41.83 -8.40 -26.29
CA GLU A 153 -43.06 -7.61 -26.27
C GLU A 153 -44.31 -8.49 -26.24
N THR A 154 -44.24 -9.67 -26.78
CA THR A 154 -45.33 -10.67 -26.80
C THR A 154 -45.59 -11.32 -25.44
N GLU A 155 -44.62 -11.33 -24.53
CA GLU A 155 -44.70 -11.93 -23.18
C GLU A 155 -45.03 -10.94 -22.07
N VAL A 156 -44.95 -9.62 -22.33
CA VAL A 156 -45.26 -8.55 -21.37
C VAL A 156 -46.66 -8.69 -20.76
N GLY A 157 -47.63 -9.16 -21.49
CA GLY A 157 -49.01 -9.40 -21.01
C GLY A 157 -49.13 -10.48 -19.91
N GLN A 158 -48.17 -11.35 -19.76
CA GLN A 158 -48.17 -12.42 -18.75
C GLN A 158 -47.55 -11.97 -17.39
N ILE A 159 -46.77 -10.88 -17.37
CA ILE A 159 -46.09 -10.38 -16.16
C ILE A 159 -47.10 -9.83 -15.14
N GLY A 160 -48.22 -9.28 -15.56
CA GLY A 160 -49.23 -8.69 -14.68
C GLY A 160 -49.96 -9.68 -13.77
N ARG A 161 -49.67 -10.99 -13.85
CA ARG A 161 -50.29 -12.04 -13.02
C ARG A 161 -49.36 -12.61 -11.96
N ALA A 162 -48.09 -12.27 -11.98
CA ALA A 162 -47.19 -12.61 -10.90
C ALA A 162 -47.31 -11.57 -9.79
N HIS A 163 -47.83 -11.96 -8.62
CA HIS A 163 -47.84 -11.10 -7.41
C HIS A 163 -46.41 -10.90 -6.92
N VAL A 164 -45.76 -9.87 -7.45
CA VAL A 164 -44.43 -9.46 -6.96
C VAL A 164 -44.65 -8.53 -5.77
N TRP A 165 -44.41 -9.05 -4.62
CA TRP A 165 -44.40 -8.31 -3.33
C TRP A 165 -43.07 -7.60 -3.15
N THR A 166 -42.73 -6.64 -4.01
CA THR A 166 -41.62 -5.68 -3.77
C THR A 166 -41.96 -4.35 -4.41
N PRO A 167 -41.83 -3.23 -3.70
CA PRO A 167 -42.06 -1.92 -4.30
C PRO A 167 -40.95 -1.63 -5.31
N VAL A 168 -41.33 -1.52 -6.58
CA VAL A 168 -40.43 -1.01 -7.64
C VAL A 168 -40.33 0.49 -7.45
N THR A 169 -39.23 0.96 -6.92
CA THR A 169 -38.86 2.37 -7.02
C THR A 169 -38.34 2.63 -8.44
N THR A 170 -39.21 3.14 -9.29
CA THR A 170 -38.84 3.63 -10.62
C THR A 170 -38.00 4.89 -10.44
N SER A 171 -36.70 4.81 -10.69
CA SER A 171 -35.86 5.98 -10.87
C SER A 171 -35.73 6.23 -12.37
N TYR A 172 -36.44 7.25 -12.86
CA TYR A 172 -36.17 7.82 -14.18
C TYR A 172 -34.93 8.70 -14.07
N LEU A 173 -33.91 8.41 -14.86
CA LEU A 173 -33.09 9.39 -15.61
C LEU A 173 -32.24 8.62 -16.61
#